data_0ddb23266832ddc8c119e3a4de323967
#
_entry.id   0ddb23266832ddc8c119e3a4de323967
#
_cell.length_a   1.000
_cell.length_b   1.000
_cell.length_c   1.000
_cell.angle_alpha   90.00
_cell.angle_beta   90.00
_cell.angle_gamma   90.00
#
_symmetry.space_group_name_H-M   'P 1'
#
loop_
_entity.id
_entity.type
_entity.pdbx_description
1 polymer ?
#
loop_
_entity_poly.entity_id
_entity_poly.type
_entity_poly.pdbx_seq_one_letter_code
_entity_poly.pdbx_strand_id
1 'polypeptide(L)'
;LYNHSAGIAVRFATNSKRIAAQYNLKNNFHMQHMAMTGIKGTDLYYLNEERNVWEHVNTARPQEKGLVADSIQSKLYVENLDGEMHEYMIYLPLYDGINWLQIGVDSTAQLLKPQVENPRKMGKIVIYGTSIQQGGCASRVGMVPSAMIQREYNLECVNLATSGNARMDFYIAEAL
;
A
#
# COMPACT_ATOMS: atom_id res chain seq x y z
N LEU A 1 -14.98 -11.49 -1.73
CA LEU A 1 -14.32 -10.72 -2.79
C LEU A 1 -13.69 -9.41 -2.27
N TYR A 2 -14.26 -8.76 -1.26
CA TYR A 2 -13.85 -7.42 -0.80
C TYR A 2 -12.91 -7.43 0.42
N ASN A 3 -12.17 -8.51 0.59
CA ASN A 3 -11.26 -8.68 1.74
C ASN A 3 -9.80 -8.39 1.40
N HIS A 4 -9.50 -7.99 0.18
CA HIS A 4 -8.15 -7.60 -0.25
C HIS A 4 -7.95 -6.10 -0.04
N SER A 5 -6.71 -5.68 0.18
CA SER A 5 -6.37 -4.30 0.48
C SER A 5 -5.79 -3.53 -0.72
N ALA A 6 -6.03 -4.02 -1.94
CA ALA A 6 -5.56 -3.37 -3.16
C ALA A 6 -5.99 -1.90 -3.23
N GLY A 7 -5.05 -1.00 -3.50
CA GLY A 7 -5.28 0.44 -3.59
C GLY A 7 -5.31 1.18 -2.26
N ILE A 8 -5.25 0.46 -1.12
CA ILE A 8 -5.16 1.10 0.19
C ILE A 8 -3.72 1.51 0.46
N ALA A 9 -3.54 2.76 0.84
CA ALA A 9 -2.28 3.31 1.31
C ALA A 9 -2.47 4.07 2.62
N VAL A 10 -1.47 4.00 3.51
CA VAL A 10 -1.44 4.75 4.76
C VAL A 10 -0.34 5.79 4.68
N ARG A 11 -0.71 7.07 4.74
CA ARG A 11 0.22 8.20 4.78
C ARG A 11 0.42 8.67 6.21
N PHE A 12 1.67 9.03 6.53
CA PHE A 12 2.05 9.58 7.84
C PHE A 12 3.31 10.41 7.72
N ALA A 13 3.57 11.26 8.72
CA ALA A 13 4.82 11.98 8.85
C ALA A 13 5.53 11.56 10.14
N THR A 14 6.86 11.49 10.10
CA THR A 14 7.68 11.17 11.28
C THR A 14 9.09 11.73 11.15
N ASN A 15 9.68 12.04 12.30
CA ASN A 15 11.10 12.38 12.44
C ASN A 15 11.91 11.21 13.02
N SER A 16 11.41 10.00 12.90
CA SER A 16 12.10 8.81 13.38
C SER A 16 13.34 8.50 12.54
N LYS A 17 14.40 8.05 13.18
CA LYS A 17 15.61 7.57 12.49
C LYS A 17 15.46 6.18 11.89
N ARG A 18 14.38 5.47 12.22
CA ARG A 18 14.04 4.17 11.64
C ARG A 18 12.52 4.00 11.54
N ILE A 19 12.11 3.27 10.53
CA ILE A 19 10.70 2.98 10.29
C ILE A 19 10.53 1.48 10.07
N ALA A 20 9.64 0.91 10.84
CA ALA A 20 9.23 -0.49 10.73
C ALA A 20 7.71 -0.57 10.55
N ALA A 21 7.22 -1.70 10.11
CA ALA A 21 5.81 -2.03 10.22
C ALA A 21 5.62 -3.47 10.65
N GLN A 22 4.51 -3.70 11.32
CA GLN A 22 3.97 -5.02 11.60
C GLN A 22 2.54 -5.07 11.11
N TYR A 23 2.15 -6.14 10.44
CA TYR A 23 0.80 -6.32 9.91
C TYR A 23 0.37 -7.77 9.96
N ASN A 24 -0.93 -7.98 10.08
CA ASN A 24 -1.52 -9.30 10.14
C ASN A 24 -2.20 -9.63 8.82
N LEU A 25 -1.76 -10.69 8.17
CA LEU A 25 -2.34 -11.18 6.91
C LEU A 25 -3.64 -11.94 7.20
N LYS A 26 -4.70 -11.59 6.49
CA LYS A 26 -6.04 -12.14 6.70
C LYS A 26 -6.19 -13.55 6.15
N ASN A 27 -5.54 -13.84 5.00
CA ASN A 27 -5.70 -15.09 4.28
C ASN A 27 -4.34 -15.76 4.03
N ASN A 28 -4.41 -17.00 3.58
CA ASN A 28 -3.25 -17.72 3.05
C ASN A 28 -3.32 -17.79 1.52
N PHE A 29 -3.53 -16.65 0.86
CA PHE A 29 -3.68 -16.62 -0.58
C PHE A 29 -2.33 -16.73 -1.28
N HIS A 30 -2.26 -17.57 -2.31
CA HIS A 30 -1.07 -17.82 -3.11
C HIS A 30 -1.45 -18.10 -4.56
N MET A 31 -0.65 -17.60 -5.50
CA MET A 31 -0.75 -17.90 -6.93
C MET A 31 0.64 -18.09 -7.51
N GLN A 32 0.88 -19.18 -8.24
CA GLN A 32 2.21 -19.55 -8.77
C GLN A 32 2.82 -18.51 -9.71
N HIS A 33 1.99 -17.73 -10.40
CA HIS A 33 2.41 -16.73 -11.39
C HIS A 33 2.53 -15.31 -10.81
N MET A 34 2.32 -15.12 -9.51
CA MET A 34 2.36 -13.82 -8.87
C MET A 34 3.44 -13.75 -7.78
N ALA A 35 4.18 -12.66 -7.77
CA ALA A 35 5.17 -12.40 -6.73
C ALA A 35 4.51 -12.21 -5.36
N MET A 36 5.09 -12.82 -4.31
CA MET A 36 4.61 -12.66 -2.93
C MET A 36 4.66 -11.20 -2.45
N THR A 37 5.60 -10.42 -2.96
CA THR A 37 5.69 -8.97 -2.74
C THR A 37 4.49 -8.19 -3.28
N GLY A 38 3.83 -8.69 -4.32
CA GLY A 38 2.57 -8.15 -4.82
C GLY A 38 1.36 -8.72 -4.09
N ILE A 39 1.32 -10.02 -3.83
CA ILE A 39 0.19 -10.67 -3.15
C ILE A 39 0.04 -10.19 -1.71
N LYS A 40 1.13 -10.23 -0.92
CA LYS A 40 1.14 -10.10 0.55
C LYS A 40 2.12 -9.06 1.08
N GLY A 41 2.93 -8.45 0.21
CA GLY A 41 3.91 -7.46 0.60
C GLY A 41 3.31 -6.12 0.97
N THR A 42 4.17 -5.25 1.48
CA THR A 42 3.87 -3.84 1.69
C THR A 42 5.07 -3.03 1.24
N ASP A 43 4.84 -1.87 0.63
CA ASP A 43 5.89 -0.98 0.13
C ASP A 43 5.90 0.33 0.90
N LEU A 44 7.08 0.72 1.41
CA LEU A 44 7.30 2.04 1.96
C LEU A 44 7.83 2.98 0.88
N TYR A 45 7.23 4.15 0.78
CA TYR A 45 7.66 5.29 -0.03
C TYR A 45 7.93 6.50 0.86
N TYR A 46 8.85 7.34 0.42
CA TYR A 46 9.23 8.61 1.02
C TYR A 46 8.92 9.75 0.04
N LEU A 47 8.38 10.85 0.51
CA LEU A 47 8.19 12.05 -0.30
C LEU A 47 9.48 12.87 -0.31
N ASN A 48 10.14 12.91 -1.47
CA ASN A 48 11.22 13.85 -1.71
C ASN A 48 10.61 15.23 -2.02
N GLU A 49 10.61 16.12 -1.04
CA GLU A 49 9.94 17.42 -1.15
C GLU A 49 10.62 18.35 -2.15
N GLU A 50 11.95 18.29 -2.31
CA GLU A 50 12.70 19.12 -3.27
C GLU A 50 12.29 18.80 -4.71
N ARG A 51 12.10 17.51 -5.01
CA ARG A 51 11.72 17.02 -6.33
C ARG A 51 10.21 16.84 -6.51
N ASN A 52 9.46 16.93 -5.42
CA ASN A 52 8.02 16.64 -5.34
C ASN A 52 7.65 15.28 -5.94
N VAL A 53 8.41 14.25 -5.60
CA VAL A 53 8.21 12.87 -6.08
C VAL A 53 8.25 11.87 -4.92
N TRP A 54 7.47 10.81 -5.04
CA TRP A 54 7.49 9.69 -4.12
C TRP A 54 8.55 8.67 -4.53
N GLU A 55 9.55 8.50 -3.70
CA GLU A 55 10.66 7.56 -3.92
C GLU A 55 10.45 6.27 -3.14
N HIS A 56 10.72 5.14 -3.77
CA HIS A 56 10.62 3.84 -3.12
C HIS A 56 11.76 3.64 -2.12
N VAL A 57 11.42 3.31 -0.87
CA VAL A 57 12.39 3.03 0.20
C VAL A 57 12.70 1.55 0.28
N ASN A 58 11.66 0.73 0.52
CA ASN A 58 11.85 -0.71 0.68
C ASN A 58 10.50 -1.45 0.58
N THR A 59 10.61 -2.77 0.41
CA THR A 59 9.47 -3.68 0.29
C THR A 59 9.54 -4.77 1.38
N ALA A 60 8.43 -5.01 2.06
CA ALA A 60 8.28 -6.23 2.84
C ALA A 60 8.10 -7.42 1.90
N ARG A 61 8.88 -8.48 2.15
CA ARG A 61 8.92 -9.69 1.32
C ARG A 61 8.49 -10.90 2.14
N PRO A 62 7.19 -11.12 2.33
CA PRO A 62 6.70 -12.30 3.03
C PRO A 62 7.18 -13.56 2.30
N GLN A 63 7.62 -14.56 3.07
CA GLN A 63 8.02 -15.83 2.49
C GLN A 63 6.78 -16.62 2.08
N GLU A 64 6.86 -17.31 0.96
CA GLU A 64 5.78 -18.15 0.46
C GLU A 64 5.51 -19.34 1.39
N LYS A 65 6.59 -19.98 1.84
CA LYS A 65 6.53 -21.20 2.64
C LYS A 65 6.16 -20.89 4.10
N GLY A 66 5.12 -21.54 4.59
CA GLY A 66 4.72 -21.47 5.99
C GLY A 66 3.79 -20.32 6.33
N LEU A 67 3.38 -19.48 5.38
CA LEU A 67 2.34 -18.49 5.60
C LEU A 67 0.99 -19.16 5.78
N VAL A 68 0.29 -18.80 6.82
CA VAL A 68 -1.08 -19.22 7.14
C VAL A 68 -1.97 -17.99 7.30
N ALA A 69 -3.28 -18.19 7.28
CA ALA A 69 -4.22 -17.12 7.66
C ALA A 69 -3.87 -16.59 9.06
N ASP A 70 -4.13 -15.31 9.30
CA ASP A 70 -3.80 -14.60 10.53
C ASP A 70 -2.30 -14.55 10.89
N SER A 71 -1.41 -14.80 9.91
CA SER A 71 0.03 -14.69 10.15
C SER A 71 0.46 -13.23 10.32
N ILE A 72 1.38 -13.01 11.27
CA ILE A 72 1.95 -11.69 11.53
C ILE A 72 3.27 -11.54 10.75
N GLN A 73 3.36 -10.47 9.99
CA GLN A 73 4.55 -10.08 9.26
C GLN A 73 5.17 -8.85 9.90
N SER A 74 6.50 -8.81 9.95
CA SER A 74 7.25 -7.66 10.46
C SER A 74 8.33 -7.27 9.47
N LYS A 75 8.52 -5.98 9.28
CA LYS A 75 9.55 -5.44 8.39
C LYS A 75 10.15 -4.17 8.99
N LEU A 76 11.48 -4.17 9.16
CA LEU A 76 12.25 -2.93 9.27
C LEU A 76 12.52 -2.42 7.85
N TYR A 77 11.96 -1.28 7.49
CA TYR A 77 12.09 -0.72 6.14
C TYR A 77 13.39 0.05 5.97
N VAL A 78 13.71 0.88 6.93
CA VAL A 78 14.85 1.79 6.87
C VAL A 78 15.34 2.11 8.29
N GLU A 79 16.63 2.42 8.40
CA GLU A 79 17.30 2.90 9.60
C GLU A 79 18.37 3.92 9.22
N ASN A 80 18.89 4.66 10.21
CA ASN A 80 19.89 5.72 10.04
C ASN A 80 19.40 6.92 9.21
N LEU A 81 18.11 7.26 9.32
CA LEU A 81 17.58 8.51 8.80
C LEU A 81 18.12 9.71 9.56
N ASP A 82 17.98 10.89 9.00
CA ASP A 82 18.49 12.17 9.52
C ASP A 82 17.85 12.62 10.84
N GLY A 83 16.61 12.17 11.10
CA GLY A 83 15.82 12.57 12.26
C GLY A 83 14.98 13.83 12.03
N GLU A 84 14.93 14.30 10.79
CA GLU A 84 14.03 15.39 10.38
C GLU A 84 12.63 14.86 10.06
N MET A 85 11.65 15.77 10.06
CA MET A 85 10.26 15.42 9.78
C MET A 85 10.05 15.21 8.28
N HIS A 86 9.64 14.02 7.88
CA HIS A 86 9.38 13.66 6.50
C HIS A 86 8.06 12.91 6.34
N GLU A 87 7.51 12.96 5.13
CA GLU A 87 6.30 12.24 4.75
C GLU A 87 6.61 10.86 4.16
N TYR A 88 5.81 9.91 4.60
CA TYR A 88 5.90 8.51 4.16
C TYR A 88 4.53 7.96 3.76
N MET A 89 4.56 6.91 2.94
CA MET A 89 3.37 6.20 2.50
C MET A 89 3.65 4.69 2.44
N ILE A 90 2.79 3.89 3.09
CA ILE A 90 2.84 2.43 3.03
C ILE A 90 1.66 1.94 2.19
N TYR A 91 1.94 1.25 1.07
CA TYR A 91 0.95 0.50 0.30
C TYR A 91 0.75 -0.89 0.88
N LEU A 92 -0.50 -1.36 0.84
CA LEU A 92 -0.94 -2.62 1.42
C LEU A 92 -1.08 -3.73 0.36
N PRO A 93 -1.19 -5.02 0.78
CA PRO A 93 -1.30 -6.17 -0.11
C PRO A 93 -2.37 -6.06 -1.19
N LEU A 94 -2.06 -6.53 -2.41
CA LEU A 94 -2.99 -6.47 -3.55
C LEU A 94 -3.96 -7.66 -3.60
N TYR A 95 -3.50 -8.85 -3.20
CA TYR A 95 -4.28 -10.09 -3.28
C TYR A 95 -4.46 -10.78 -1.91
N ASP A 96 -4.19 -10.05 -0.83
CA ASP A 96 -4.56 -10.44 0.52
C ASP A 96 -5.16 -9.24 1.26
N GLY A 97 -5.85 -9.51 2.35
CA GLY A 97 -6.29 -8.48 3.28
C GLY A 97 -5.35 -8.42 4.48
N ILE A 98 -5.47 -7.36 5.22
CA ILE A 98 -4.88 -7.24 6.55
C ILE A 98 -5.97 -6.95 7.57
N ASN A 99 -5.82 -7.50 8.79
CA ASN A 99 -6.75 -7.20 9.89
C ASN A 99 -6.31 -5.93 10.62
N TRP A 100 -4.99 -5.69 10.69
CA TRP A 100 -4.41 -4.49 11.30
C TRP A 100 -3.01 -4.21 10.74
N LEU A 101 -2.59 -2.95 10.87
CA LEU A 101 -1.26 -2.45 10.58
C LEU A 101 -0.78 -1.63 11.78
N GLN A 102 0.44 -1.86 12.21
CA GLN A 102 1.15 -1.04 13.20
C GLN A 102 2.40 -0.45 12.54
N ILE A 103 2.61 0.85 12.72
CA ILE A 103 3.81 1.55 12.28
C ILE A 103 4.73 1.70 13.48
N GLY A 104 5.94 1.18 13.37
CA GLY A 104 6.99 1.26 14.40
C GLY A 104 7.94 2.40 14.10
N VAL A 105 8.12 3.27 15.08
CA VAL A 105 9.06 4.40 15.09
C VAL A 105 9.87 4.40 16.39
N ASP A 106 10.92 5.22 16.47
CA ASP A 106 11.68 5.38 17.71
C ASP A 106 10.79 5.97 18.81
N SER A 107 11.01 5.55 20.06
CA SER A 107 10.18 5.96 21.20
C SER A 107 10.16 7.47 21.48
N THR A 108 11.18 8.18 21.02
CA THR A 108 11.30 9.65 21.16
C THR A 108 10.82 10.41 19.93
N ALA A 109 10.51 9.69 18.84
CA ALA A 109 10.05 10.30 17.59
C ALA A 109 8.57 10.64 17.65
N GLN A 110 8.18 11.63 16.85
CA GLN A 110 6.79 11.97 16.60
C GLN A 110 6.25 11.12 15.43
N LEU A 111 5.00 10.71 15.56
CA LEU A 111 4.23 10.09 14.48
C LEU A 111 2.97 10.92 14.27
N LEU A 112 2.88 11.58 13.14
CA LEU A 112 1.85 12.56 12.85
C LEU A 112 1.01 12.15 11.64
N LYS A 113 -0.16 12.76 11.50
CA LYS A 113 -0.94 12.72 10.25
C LYS A 113 -0.14 13.37 9.12
N PRO A 114 -0.46 13.06 7.85
CA PRO A 114 0.17 13.72 6.71
C PRO A 114 0.16 15.23 6.85
N GLN A 115 1.29 15.87 6.59
CA GLN A 115 1.46 17.32 6.64
C GLN A 115 1.24 17.96 5.25
N VAL A 116 1.63 17.24 4.20
CA VAL A 116 1.40 17.65 2.82
C VAL A 116 -0.04 17.33 2.44
N GLU A 117 -0.78 18.34 2.02
CA GLU A 117 -2.18 18.15 1.61
C GLU A 117 -2.30 17.17 0.44
N ASN A 118 -3.22 16.25 0.58
CA ASN A 118 -3.68 15.48 -0.56
C ASN A 118 -4.56 16.42 -1.42
N PRO A 119 -4.31 16.57 -2.72
CA PRO A 119 -5.10 17.49 -3.56
C PRO A 119 -6.52 16.98 -3.80
N ARG A 120 -7.28 16.78 -2.73
CA ARG A 120 -8.70 16.38 -2.75
C ARG A 120 -9.58 17.34 -3.57
N LYS A 121 -9.11 18.58 -3.78
CA LYS A 121 -9.83 19.60 -4.54
C LYS A 121 -9.99 19.26 -6.03
N MET A 122 -9.19 18.36 -6.56
CA MET A 122 -9.25 17.94 -7.97
C MET A 122 -10.10 16.69 -8.22
N GLY A 123 -10.72 16.13 -7.16
CA GLY A 123 -11.51 14.91 -7.25
C GLY A 123 -10.67 13.64 -7.04
N LYS A 124 -11.29 12.50 -7.30
CA LYS A 124 -10.68 11.17 -7.16
C LYS A 124 -10.66 10.46 -8.49
N ILE A 125 -9.64 9.64 -8.73
CA ILE A 125 -9.64 8.67 -9.83
C ILE A 125 -10.17 7.36 -9.27
N VAL A 126 -11.26 6.87 -9.83
CA VAL A 126 -11.80 5.55 -9.51
C VAL A 126 -11.42 4.58 -10.62
N ILE A 127 -10.74 3.51 -10.27
CA ILE A 127 -10.34 2.46 -11.21
C ILE A 127 -11.20 1.23 -10.92
N TYR A 128 -12.10 0.95 -11.85
CA TYR A 128 -12.90 -0.27 -11.87
C TYR A 128 -12.32 -1.24 -12.90
N GLY A 129 -12.24 -2.53 -12.56
CA GLY A 129 -11.71 -3.51 -13.49
C GLY A 129 -11.49 -4.89 -12.87
N THR A 130 -10.79 -5.73 -13.60
CA THR A 130 -10.51 -7.10 -13.18
C THR A 130 -9.13 -7.23 -12.53
N SER A 131 -8.49 -8.40 -12.69
CA SER A 131 -7.20 -8.73 -12.06
C SER A 131 -6.06 -7.77 -12.41
N ILE A 132 -6.01 -7.26 -13.64
CA ILE A 132 -4.93 -6.35 -14.05
C ILE A 132 -5.01 -5.05 -13.26
N GLN A 133 -6.18 -4.44 -13.17
CA GLN A 133 -6.41 -3.21 -12.42
C GLN A 133 -6.28 -3.41 -10.91
N GLN A 134 -6.66 -4.60 -10.38
CA GLN A 134 -6.40 -4.95 -8.98
C GLN A 134 -4.91 -5.03 -8.67
N GLY A 135 -4.08 -5.34 -9.66
CA GLY A 135 -2.62 -5.44 -9.55
C GLY A 135 -2.10 -6.85 -9.76
N GLY A 136 -2.84 -7.69 -10.51
CA GLY A 136 -2.40 -9.03 -10.88
C GLY A 136 -1.05 -9.00 -11.57
N CYS A 137 -0.10 -9.83 -11.08
CA CYS A 137 1.28 -9.96 -11.56
C CYS A 137 2.15 -8.69 -11.39
N ALA A 138 1.70 -7.69 -10.63
CA ALA A 138 2.59 -6.61 -10.22
C ALA A 138 3.76 -7.18 -9.39
N SER A 139 4.97 -6.72 -9.66
CA SER A 139 6.18 -7.19 -8.97
C SER A 139 6.18 -6.90 -7.47
N ARG A 140 5.48 -5.85 -7.04
CA ARG A 140 5.25 -5.43 -5.66
C ARG A 140 4.03 -4.49 -5.59
N VAL A 141 3.53 -4.25 -4.41
CA VAL A 141 2.24 -3.56 -4.21
C VAL A 141 2.19 -2.13 -4.75
N GLY A 142 3.27 -1.38 -4.67
CA GLY A 142 3.35 -0.03 -5.20
C GLY A 142 3.47 0.06 -6.73
N MET A 143 3.50 -1.05 -7.45
CA MET A 143 3.61 -1.09 -8.91
C MET A 143 2.28 -1.39 -9.61
N VAL A 144 1.17 -1.38 -8.87
CA VAL A 144 -0.16 -1.41 -9.47
C VAL A 144 -0.48 -0.05 -10.15
N PRO A 145 -1.22 -0.02 -11.27
CA PRO A 145 -1.52 1.22 -11.99
C PRO A 145 -2.10 2.33 -11.09
N SER A 146 -3.03 2.00 -10.20
CA SER A 146 -3.62 2.96 -9.25
C SER A 146 -2.59 3.62 -8.34
N ALA A 147 -1.62 2.84 -7.82
CA ALA A 147 -0.56 3.37 -6.97
C ALA A 147 0.44 4.24 -7.76
N MET A 148 0.74 3.86 -9.00
CA MET A 148 1.62 4.65 -9.87
C MET A 148 0.99 6.00 -10.22
N ILE A 149 -0.28 6.01 -10.63
CA ILE A 149 -1.04 7.23 -10.94
C ILE A 149 -1.13 8.12 -9.68
N GLN A 150 -1.44 7.53 -8.53
CA GLN A 150 -1.52 8.27 -7.27
C GLN A 150 -0.23 9.02 -6.96
N ARG A 151 0.93 8.37 -7.12
CA ARG A 151 2.22 9.00 -6.86
C ARG A 151 2.63 10.02 -7.92
N GLU A 152 2.38 9.71 -9.18
CA GLU A 152 2.78 10.57 -10.31
C GLU A 152 2.03 11.91 -10.31
N TYR A 153 0.71 11.85 -10.03
CA TYR A 153 -0.16 13.02 -10.10
C TYR A 153 -0.55 13.56 -8.73
N ASN A 154 -0.09 12.92 -7.64
CA ASN A 154 -0.51 13.22 -6.26
C ASN A 154 -2.04 13.29 -6.11
N LEU A 155 -2.76 12.40 -6.78
CA LEU A 155 -4.23 12.30 -6.76
C LEU A 155 -4.67 11.09 -5.94
N GLU A 156 -5.82 11.21 -5.28
CA GLU A 156 -6.42 10.05 -4.62
C GLU A 156 -6.92 9.05 -5.69
N CYS A 157 -6.37 7.83 -5.68
CA CYS A 157 -6.82 6.74 -6.53
C CYS A 157 -7.54 5.68 -5.71
N VAL A 158 -8.79 5.42 -6.04
CA VAL A 158 -9.59 4.35 -5.44
C VAL A 158 -9.58 3.15 -6.36
N ASN A 159 -9.01 2.06 -5.92
CA ASN A 159 -8.97 0.80 -6.68
C ASN A 159 -10.15 -0.08 -6.30
N LEU A 160 -11.16 -0.13 -7.16
CA LEU A 160 -12.35 -0.98 -7.02
C LEU A 160 -12.29 -2.20 -7.95
N ALA A 161 -11.11 -2.56 -8.42
CA ALA A 161 -10.95 -3.72 -9.26
C ALA A 161 -11.05 -5.03 -8.47
N THR A 162 -11.69 -6.01 -9.05
CA THR A 162 -11.90 -7.33 -8.44
C THR A 162 -11.60 -8.42 -9.44
N SER A 163 -10.59 -9.23 -9.16
CA SER A 163 -10.14 -10.33 -10.01
C SER A 163 -11.29 -11.26 -10.41
N GLY A 164 -11.45 -11.46 -11.73
CA GLY A 164 -12.48 -12.33 -12.30
C GLY A 164 -13.92 -11.78 -12.24
N ASN A 165 -14.14 -10.55 -11.75
CA ASN A 165 -15.49 -10.14 -11.34
C ASN A 165 -15.90 -8.69 -11.71
N ALA A 166 -15.22 -8.06 -12.67
CA ALA A 166 -15.63 -6.75 -13.17
C ALA A 166 -16.67 -6.91 -14.30
N ARG A 167 -17.93 -7.14 -13.93
CA ARG A 167 -19.04 -7.41 -14.86
C ARG A 167 -19.97 -6.22 -15.06
N MET A 168 -19.62 -5.04 -14.53
CA MET A 168 -20.50 -3.87 -14.55
C MET A 168 -21.87 -4.14 -13.94
N ASP A 169 -21.89 -4.88 -12.82
CA ASP A 169 -23.13 -5.16 -12.11
C ASP A 169 -23.82 -3.86 -11.69
N PHE A 170 -25.13 -3.81 -11.82
CA PHE A 170 -25.96 -2.61 -11.60
C PHE A 170 -25.63 -1.91 -10.26
N TYR A 171 -25.52 -2.67 -9.18
CA TYR A 171 -25.22 -2.11 -7.85
C TYR A 171 -23.83 -1.48 -7.72
N ILE A 172 -22.88 -1.94 -8.51
CA ILE A 172 -21.54 -1.32 -8.56
C ILE A 172 -21.62 -0.01 -9.36
N ALA A 173 -22.36 -0.01 -10.46
CA ALA A 173 -22.58 1.20 -11.27
C ALA A 173 -23.32 2.30 -10.49
N GLU A 174 -24.25 1.93 -9.59
CA GLU A 174 -24.90 2.90 -8.69
C GLU A 174 -23.97 3.47 -7.61
N ALA A 175 -22.93 2.72 -7.21
CA ALA A 175 -21.99 3.11 -6.16
C ALA A 175 -20.82 3.96 -6.67
N LEU A 176 -20.62 4.02 -8.00
CA LEU A 176 -19.58 4.79 -8.68
C LEU A 176 -20.04 6.19 -9.01
#